data_37844da8bdc027560df015ef2b06c3fb
#
_entry.id   37844da8bdc027560df015ef2b06c3fb
#
_cell.length_a   1.000
_cell.length_b   1.000
_cell.length_c   1.000
_cell.angle_alpha   90.00
_cell.angle_beta   90.00
_cell.angle_gamma   90.00
#
_symmetry.space_group_name_H-M   'P 1'
#
loop_
_entity.id
_entity.type
_entity.pdbx_description
1 polymer ?
#
loop_
_entity_poly.entity_id
_entity_poly.type
_entity_poly.pdbx_seq_one_letter_code
_entity_poly.pdbx_strand_id
1 'polypeptide(L)'
;MVFIKSFKNQTWLFPPALEDLIPEDHVCFLVENFIDSLDFSGFEEKYEGAGAPAYHPGILLKLLVMGVLDKVRSSRRLAKNTRENVVYMHLAEKLTPDFRTISDFRKNNPDIIKTVFKHTVHLARKEGMLDLSHLSTDGTKIKANAADKRVFTKEELEFLMKFVENELDTWAAQDSLEDDFFDNIRGSDQLPGSSKKRVRGAVKHYIEELKEKGELFRTKTEAKLKRAHQEVEKNDLEKVSLTDPECRFMKSKKGRIEFSYNFQITTDHNGFILANDITDSSADMHQLKPMILQTEQNLEKIPEKLKWSFDSGYYDGENLKYLIDKKIDGYIPSQRKNIENRYDKSNFIYDKEKDAYVCPEGKSLNFFAKDFDKTKNKWYRKYRGEDCENCMRQKECTKTKDGILIVKRDPYNEERQAMEKKMQMPESKEIYKLRKENVEPVFGDIKENKGVTGFLTRGLRMVKTEMNLISIGNNICRLHLRRDKLGYQNITFLICLWVIDYFQFDFSLKN
;
A
#
# COMPACT_ATOMS: atom_id res chain seq x y z
N MET A 1 -21.33 -24.81 -48.34
CA MET A 1 -20.38 -24.57 -47.21
C MET A 1 -20.08 -25.91 -46.58
N VAL A 2 -18.81 -26.22 -46.39
CA VAL A 2 -18.35 -27.45 -45.74
C VAL A 2 -17.91 -27.04 -44.34
N PHE A 3 -18.59 -27.53 -43.31
CA PHE A 3 -18.20 -27.31 -41.91
C PHE A 3 -17.05 -28.25 -41.54
N ILE A 4 -16.16 -27.78 -40.64
CA ILE A 4 -15.10 -28.60 -40.05
C ILE A 4 -15.76 -29.69 -39.22
N LYS A 5 -15.33 -30.95 -39.39
CA LYS A 5 -15.85 -32.10 -38.64
C LYS A 5 -15.51 -31.94 -37.16
N SER A 6 -16.49 -32.13 -36.31
CA SER A 6 -16.32 -32.22 -34.84
C SER A 6 -16.11 -33.67 -34.40
N PHE A 7 -15.17 -33.87 -33.49
CA PHE A 7 -14.84 -35.18 -32.90
C PHE A 7 -15.31 -35.29 -31.46
N LYS A 8 -16.47 -34.71 -31.14
CA LYS A 8 -17.02 -34.64 -29.78
C LYS A 8 -17.07 -36.00 -29.03
N ASN A 9 -17.28 -37.11 -29.72
CA ASN A 9 -17.43 -38.45 -29.14
C ASN A 9 -16.16 -39.27 -29.25
N GLN A 10 -15.04 -38.73 -29.71
CA GLN A 10 -13.79 -39.46 -29.81
C GLN A 10 -13.14 -39.47 -28.42
N THR A 11 -12.83 -40.65 -27.90
CA THR A 11 -12.02 -40.85 -26.70
C THR A 11 -10.56 -41.05 -27.09
N TRP A 12 -9.66 -40.50 -26.26
CA TRP A 12 -8.24 -40.76 -26.44
C TRP A 12 -7.88 -42.15 -25.93
N LEU A 13 -7.08 -42.87 -26.67
CA LEU A 13 -6.56 -44.17 -26.28
C LEU A 13 -5.61 -44.05 -25.08
N PHE A 14 -4.77 -42.98 -25.09
CA PHE A 14 -3.92 -42.59 -23.98
C PHE A 14 -4.25 -41.14 -23.67
N PRO A 15 -4.62 -40.79 -22.41
CA PRO A 15 -4.82 -39.39 -22.04
C PRO A 15 -3.47 -38.64 -22.09
N PRO A 16 -3.39 -37.44 -22.69
CA PRO A 16 -2.18 -36.65 -22.69
C PRO A 16 -1.81 -36.21 -21.28
N ALA A 17 -0.53 -35.89 -21.07
CA ALA A 17 -0.15 -35.16 -19.86
C ALA A 17 -0.85 -33.79 -19.83
N LEU A 18 -1.06 -33.22 -18.63
CA LEU A 18 -1.72 -31.90 -18.55
C LEU A 18 -0.91 -30.81 -19.24
N GLU A 19 0.41 -30.90 -19.17
CA GLU A 19 1.35 -29.98 -19.83
C GLU A 19 1.21 -30.01 -21.37
N ASP A 20 0.93 -31.16 -21.99
CA ASP A 20 0.72 -31.29 -23.44
C ASP A 20 -0.52 -30.49 -23.92
N LEU A 21 -1.44 -30.15 -23.01
CA LEU A 21 -2.65 -29.38 -23.29
C LEU A 21 -2.46 -27.88 -23.11
N ILE A 22 -1.27 -27.43 -22.67
CA ILE A 22 -0.95 -26.04 -22.38
C ILE A 22 0.06 -25.57 -23.45
N PRO A 23 -0.11 -24.37 -24.05
CA PRO A 23 0.89 -23.82 -24.97
C PRO A 23 2.27 -23.75 -24.32
N GLU A 24 3.32 -24.15 -25.03
CA GLU A 24 4.70 -24.21 -24.50
C GLU A 24 5.22 -22.87 -23.96
N ASP A 25 4.75 -21.76 -24.52
CA ASP A 25 5.12 -20.39 -24.14
C ASP A 25 4.25 -19.84 -22.98
N HIS A 26 3.33 -20.62 -22.42
CA HIS A 26 2.42 -20.13 -21.39
C HIS A 26 3.15 -19.76 -20.10
N VAL A 27 2.76 -18.62 -19.51
CA VAL A 27 3.39 -18.06 -18.29
C VAL A 27 3.36 -18.98 -17.09
N CYS A 28 2.47 -19.98 -17.04
CA CYS A 28 2.38 -20.95 -15.91
C CYS A 28 3.68 -21.73 -15.74
N PHE A 29 4.41 -22.07 -16.80
CA PHE A 29 5.70 -22.77 -16.70
C PHE A 29 6.77 -21.89 -16.02
N LEU A 30 6.75 -20.58 -16.25
CA LEU A 30 7.62 -19.66 -15.53
C LEU A 30 7.22 -19.59 -14.05
N VAL A 31 5.91 -19.53 -13.74
CA VAL A 31 5.42 -19.55 -12.34
C VAL A 31 5.85 -20.85 -11.64
N GLU A 32 5.67 -21.99 -12.28
CA GLU A 32 6.06 -23.31 -11.75
C GLU A 32 7.56 -23.35 -11.47
N ASN A 33 8.39 -23.14 -12.49
CA ASN A 33 9.85 -23.18 -12.39
C ASN A 33 10.39 -22.20 -11.33
N PHE A 34 9.84 -20.99 -11.28
CA PHE A 34 10.24 -20.00 -10.28
C PHE A 34 9.90 -20.44 -8.87
N ILE A 35 8.67 -20.89 -8.62
CA ILE A 35 8.25 -21.32 -7.28
C ILE A 35 8.99 -22.60 -6.85
N ASP A 36 9.20 -23.56 -7.76
CA ASP A 36 9.90 -24.81 -7.46
C ASP A 36 11.40 -24.61 -7.23
N SER A 37 11.97 -23.49 -7.68
CA SER A 37 13.36 -23.11 -7.38
C SER A 37 13.55 -22.57 -5.96
N LEU A 38 12.47 -22.29 -5.21
CA LEU A 38 12.55 -21.73 -3.86
C LEU A 38 12.72 -22.85 -2.83
N ASP A 39 13.52 -22.59 -1.80
CA ASP A 39 13.70 -23.47 -0.66
C ASP A 39 12.55 -23.29 0.34
N PHE A 40 11.82 -24.38 0.63
CA PHE A 40 10.74 -24.41 1.61
C PHE A 40 11.07 -25.25 2.84
N SER A 41 12.30 -25.73 3.02
CA SER A 41 12.71 -26.61 4.13
C SER A 41 12.34 -26.07 5.51
N GLY A 42 12.60 -24.79 5.79
CA GLY A 42 12.22 -24.15 7.04
C GLY A 42 10.71 -23.96 7.25
N PHE A 43 9.89 -24.18 6.20
CA PHE A 43 8.43 -24.25 6.32
C PHE A 43 7.95 -25.66 6.61
N GLU A 44 8.56 -26.67 5.99
CA GLU A 44 8.21 -28.07 6.13
C GLU A 44 8.39 -28.55 7.56
N GLU A 45 9.45 -28.10 8.26
CA GLU A 45 9.70 -28.38 9.68
C GLU A 45 8.50 -28.05 10.60
N LYS A 46 7.70 -27.04 10.24
CA LYS A 46 6.50 -26.62 11.01
C LYS A 46 5.33 -27.61 10.88
N TYR A 47 5.37 -28.48 9.90
CA TYR A 47 4.32 -29.46 9.61
C TYR A 47 4.74 -30.90 9.91
N GLU A 48 5.92 -31.09 10.50
CA GLU A 48 6.34 -32.40 11.02
C GLU A 48 5.50 -32.74 12.26
N GLY A 49 4.78 -33.85 12.20
CA GLY A 49 3.97 -34.33 13.34
C GLY A 49 2.74 -35.16 12.95
N ALA A 50 1.95 -35.54 13.94
CA ALA A 50 0.70 -36.26 13.76
C ALA A 50 -0.41 -35.28 13.32
N GLY A 51 -1.07 -35.56 12.19
CA GLY A 51 -2.18 -34.77 11.67
C GLY A 51 -2.57 -35.15 10.25
N ALA A 52 -3.59 -34.48 9.69
CA ALA A 52 -3.92 -34.61 8.27
C ALA A 52 -2.78 -34.04 7.42
N PRO A 53 -2.39 -34.71 6.30
CA PRO A 53 -1.33 -34.19 5.43
C PRO A 53 -1.65 -32.81 4.90
N ALA A 54 -0.67 -31.87 5.01
CA ALA A 54 -0.77 -30.53 4.49
C ALA A 54 -0.43 -30.49 2.99
N TYR A 55 -1.00 -29.51 2.27
CA TYR A 55 -0.56 -29.23 0.91
C TYR A 55 0.80 -28.53 0.96
N HIS A 56 1.71 -28.93 0.06
CA HIS A 56 3.01 -28.26 -0.07
C HIS A 56 2.83 -26.74 -0.36
N PRO A 57 3.58 -25.85 0.31
CA PRO A 57 3.42 -24.40 0.18
C PRO A 57 3.61 -23.90 -1.26
N GLY A 58 4.52 -24.52 -2.01
CA GLY A 58 4.75 -24.22 -3.43
C GLY A 58 3.48 -24.35 -4.27
N ILE A 59 2.68 -25.40 -4.07
CA ILE A 59 1.41 -25.59 -4.81
C ILE A 59 0.45 -24.43 -4.56
N LEU A 60 0.27 -24.04 -3.29
CA LEU A 60 -0.64 -22.95 -2.93
C LEU A 60 -0.14 -21.59 -3.43
N LEU A 61 1.19 -21.38 -3.45
CA LEU A 61 1.81 -20.18 -4.02
C LEU A 61 1.63 -20.14 -5.54
N LYS A 62 1.87 -21.23 -6.27
CA LYS A 62 1.63 -21.33 -7.72
C LYS A 62 0.20 -20.88 -8.06
N LEU A 63 -0.80 -21.41 -7.33
CA LEU A 63 -2.21 -21.07 -7.52
C LEU A 63 -2.50 -19.59 -7.23
N LEU A 64 -1.94 -19.03 -6.15
CA LEU A 64 -2.14 -17.63 -5.77
C LEU A 64 -1.51 -16.67 -6.78
N VAL A 65 -0.29 -16.96 -7.25
CA VAL A 65 0.44 -16.13 -8.24
C VAL A 65 -0.26 -16.20 -9.59
N MET A 66 -0.59 -17.42 -10.07
CA MET A 66 -1.33 -17.58 -11.33
C MET A 66 -2.69 -16.86 -11.28
N GLY A 67 -3.36 -16.92 -10.12
CA GLY A 67 -4.63 -16.23 -9.91
C GLY A 67 -4.52 -14.71 -10.07
N VAL A 68 -3.39 -14.10 -9.71
CA VAL A 68 -3.16 -12.66 -9.96
C VAL A 68 -3.01 -12.39 -11.46
N LEU A 69 -2.26 -13.23 -12.18
CA LEU A 69 -2.07 -13.10 -13.63
C LEU A 69 -3.40 -13.22 -14.39
N ASP A 70 -4.27 -14.15 -13.97
CA ASP A 70 -5.59 -14.40 -14.57
C ASP A 70 -6.72 -13.54 -14.00
N LYS A 71 -6.44 -12.55 -13.15
CA LYS A 71 -7.46 -11.72 -12.45
C LYS A 71 -8.40 -12.53 -11.54
N VAL A 72 -7.98 -13.72 -11.10
CA VAL A 72 -8.73 -14.63 -10.23
C VAL A 72 -8.16 -14.59 -8.81
N ARG A 73 -8.44 -13.51 -8.06
CA ARG A 73 -7.94 -13.32 -6.69
C ARG A 73 -8.79 -14.02 -5.60
N SER A 74 -9.98 -14.50 -5.93
CA SER A 74 -10.90 -15.16 -4.99
C SER A 74 -10.48 -16.60 -4.73
N SER A 75 -10.26 -17.00 -3.47
CA SER A 75 -9.91 -18.39 -3.10
C SER A 75 -10.95 -19.41 -3.54
N ARG A 76 -12.24 -19.04 -3.56
CA ARG A 76 -13.31 -19.93 -4.06
C ARG A 76 -13.18 -20.18 -5.56
N ARG A 77 -12.86 -19.15 -6.34
CA ARG A 77 -12.63 -19.31 -7.77
C ARG A 77 -11.35 -20.07 -8.06
N LEU A 78 -10.28 -19.85 -7.28
CA LEU A 78 -9.03 -20.62 -7.39
C LEU A 78 -9.31 -22.11 -7.15
N ALA A 79 -9.98 -22.47 -6.05
CA ALA A 79 -10.36 -23.85 -5.75
C ALA A 79 -11.27 -24.47 -6.82
N LYS A 80 -12.13 -23.69 -7.47
CA LYS A 80 -12.92 -24.15 -8.62
C LYS A 80 -12.03 -24.44 -9.83
N ASN A 81 -11.10 -23.55 -10.13
CA ASN A 81 -10.20 -23.68 -11.29
C ASN A 81 -9.31 -24.91 -11.20
N THR A 82 -8.89 -25.37 -10.00
CA THR A 82 -8.12 -26.62 -9.87
C THR A 82 -8.88 -27.88 -10.32
N ARG A 83 -10.19 -27.78 -10.63
CA ARG A 83 -11.05 -28.85 -11.12
C ARG A 83 -11.52 -28.65 -12.56
N GLU A 84 -11.48 -27.41 -13.06
CA GLU A 84 -12.14 -27.04 -14.33
C GLU A 84 -11.17 -26.41 -15.35
N ASN A 85 -9.97 -26.00 -14.95
CA ASN A 85 -9.00 -25.34 -15.82
C ASN A 85 -7.67 -26.12 -15.83
N VAL A 86 -7.22 -26.52 -17.02
CA VAL A 86 -6.03 -27.35 -17.24
C VAL A 86 -4.78 -26.73 -16.62
N VAL A 87 -4.58 -25.41 -16.75
CA VAL A 87 -3.43 -24.68 -16.19
C VAL A 87 -3.41 -24.82 -14.66
N TYR A 88 -4.56 -24.63 -13.99
CA TYR A 88 -4.64 -24.77 -12.52
C TYR A 88 -4.56 -26.20 -12.06
N MET A 89 -5.08 -27.15 -12.87
CA MET A 89 -4.91 -28.60 -12.60
C MET A 89 -3.43 -29.00 -12.68
N HIS A 90 -2.69 -28.48 -13.66
CA HIS A 90 -1.25 -28.69 -13.80
C HIS A 90 -0.49 -28.09 -12.60
N LEU A 91 -0.65 -26.80 -12.31
CA LEU A 91 0.01 -26.12 -11.18
C LEU A 91 -0.34 -26.70 -9.81
N ALA A 92 -1.52 -27.31 -9.68
CA ALA A 92 -1.96 -28.00 -8.48
C ALA A 92 -1.52 -29.47 -8.44
N GLU A 93 -0.79 -29.97 -9.43
CA GLU A 93 -0.35 -31.36 -9.52
C GLU A 93 -1.51 -32.35 -9.39
N LYS A 94 -2.66 -32.01 -10.03
CA LYS A 94 -3.96 -32.72 -9.94
C LYS A 94 -4.59 -32.73 -8.55
N LEU A 95 -4.02 -32.01 -7.57
CA LEU A 95 -4.64 -31.83 -6.25
C LEU A 95 -5.75 -30.78 -6.31
N THR A 96 -6.73 -30.90 -5.39
CA THR A 96 -7.89 -30.01 -5.37
C THR A 96 -8.06 -29.36 -3.99
N PRO A 97 -7.15 -28.43 -3.60
CA PRO A 97 -7.27 -27.76 -2.32
C PRO A 97 -8.57 -26.96 -2.24
N ASP A 98 -9.22 -27.00 -1.08
CA ASP A 98 -10.43 -26.24 -0.87
C ASP A 98 -10.12 -24.74 -0.69
N PHE A 99 -11.17 -23.91 -0.77
CA PHE A 99 -11.01 -22.47 -0.71
C PHE A 99 -10.55 -21.96 0.67
N ARG A 100 -10.81 -22.70 1.76
CA ARG A 100 -10.36 -22.36 3.11
C ARG A 100 -8.86 -22.58 3.21
N THR A 101 -8.36 -23.72 2.76
CA THR A 101 -6.93 -24.03 2.69
C THR A 101 -6.16 -22.92 1.97
N ILE A 102 -6.60 -22.51 0.77
CA ILE A 102 -5.96 -21.43 0.00
C ILE A 102 -6.03 -20.09 0.77
N SER A 103 -7.18 -19.78 1.38
CA SER A 103 -7.37 -18.55 2.13
C SER A 103 -6.54 -18.50 3.40
N ASP A 104 -6.50 -19.59 4.15
CA ASP A 104 -5.79 -19.70 5.42
C ASP A 104 -4.28 -19.74 5.19
N PHE A 105 -3.81 -20.38 4.14
CA PHE A 105 -2.41 -20.31 3.73
C PHE A 105 -1.97 -18.86 3.52
N ARG A 106 -2.70 -18.08 2.70
CA ARG A 106 -2.41 -16.65 2.46
C ARG A 106 -2.43 -15.84 3.75
N LYS A 107 -3.39 -16.13 4.65
CA LYS A 107 -3.55 -15.41 5.93
C LYS A 107 -2.40 -15.70 6.90
N ASN A 108 -1.96 -16.94 6.95
CA ASN A 108 -1.02 -17.41 7.97
C ASN A 108 0.45 -17.26 7.55
N ASN A 109 0.71 -17.04 6.25
CA ASN A 109 2.07 -17.01 5.68
C ASN A 109 2.43 -15.71 4.94
N PRO A 110 2.21 -14.51 5.53
CA PRO A 110 2.54 -13.24 4.89
C PRO A 110 4.04 -13.09 4.65
N ASP A 111 4.88 -13.64 5.53
CA ASP A 111 6.33 -13.52 5.45
C ASP A 111 6.91 -14.32 4.29
N ILE A 112 6.40 -15.54 4.05
CA ILE A 112 6.76 -16.34 2.87
C ILE A 112 6.44 -15.55 1.60
N ILE A 113 5.22 -15.00 1.50
CA ILE A 113 4.79 -14.23 0.33
C ILE A 113 5.68 -13.00 0.13
N LYS A 114 6.07 -12.32 1.21
CA LYS A 114 7.02 -11.20 1.16
C LYS A 114 8.40 -11.65 0.66
N THR A 115 8.88 -12.79 1.13
CA THR A 115 10.16 -13.38 0.69
C THR A 115 10.10 -13.75 -0.79
N VAL A 116 9.02 -14.38 -1.25
CA VAL A 116 8.81 -14.69 -2.68
C VAL A 116 8.84 -13.42 -3.53
N PHE A 117 8.23 -12.31 -3.07
CA PHE A 117 8.35 -11.02 -3.75
C PHE A 117 9.82 -10.57 -3.89
N LYS A 118 10.60 -10.63 -2.80
CA LYS A 118 12.03 -10.31 -2.84
C LYS A 118 12.76 -11.17 -3.88
N HIS A 119 12.48 -12.47 -3.94
CA HIS A 119 13.11 -13.37 -4.92
C HIS A 119 12.77 -13.02 -6.37
N THR A 120 11.58 -12.47 -6.68
CA THR A 120 11.30 -11.99 -8.05
C THR A 120 12.21 -10.82 -8.46
N VAL A 121 12.56 -9.94 -7.50
CA VAL A 121 13.49 -8.82 -7.75
C VAL A 121 14.91 -9.36 -7.96
N HIS A 122 15.35 -10.31 -7.14
CA HIS A 122 16.66 -10.95 -7.26
C HIS A 122 16.80 -11.67 -8.61
N LEU A 123 15.79 -12.42 -9.02
CA LEU A 123 15.78 -13.08 -10.33
C LEU A 123 15.91 -12.07 -11.47
N ALA A 124 15.08 -11.01 -11.45
CA ALA A 124 15.15 -9.97 -12.47
C ALA A 124 16.52 -9.27 -12.53
N ARG A 125 17.16 -9.09 -11.36
CA ARG A 125 18.53 -8.53 -11.28
C ARG A 125 19.56 -9.47 -11.85
N LYS A 126 19.54 -10.75 -11.45
CA LYS A 126 20.47 -11.78 -11.90
C LYS A 126 20.42 -11.95 -13.42
N GLU A 127 19.22 -11.94 -13.99
CA GLU A 127 18.98 -12.05 -15.42
C GLU A 127 19.28 -10.74 -16.19
N GLY A 128 19.80 -9.69 -15.53
CA GLY A 128 20.10 -8.41 -16.15
C GLY A 128 18.88 -7.69 -16.74
N MET A 129 17.68 -8.01 -16.27
CA MET A 129 16.42 -7.44 -16.77
C MET A 129 16.05 -6.12 -16.13
N LEU A 130 16.70 -5.74 -15.01
CA LEU A 130 16.47 -4.47 -14.35
C LEU A 130 17.21 -3.33 -15.06
N ASP A 131 16.54 -2.21 -15.23
CA ASP A 131 17.15 -0.96 -15.65
C ASP A 131 17.21 0.02 -14.48
N LEU A 132 18.35 0.05 -13.80
CA LEU A 132 18.61 0.90 -12.64
C LEU A 132 19.15 2.29 -13.04
N SER A 133 19.02 2.74 -14.28
CA SER A 133 19.41 4.09 -14.71
C SER A 133 18.59 5.17 -14.01
N HIS A 134 17.30 4.87 -13.71
CA HIS A 134 16.40 5.78 -13.03
C HIS A 134 15.30 4.99 -12.30
N LEU A 135 15.12 5.26 -11.00
CA LEU A 135 14.00 4.74 -10.22
C LEU A 135 12.90 5.77 -10.03
N SER A 136 11.70 5.27 -9.83
CA SER A 136 10.52 6.10 -9.56
C SER A 136 9.71 5.53 -8.40
N THR A 137 9.37 6.40 -7.44
CA THR A 137 8.47 6.02 -6.34
C THR A 137 7.22 6.88 -6.38
N ASP A 138 6.05 6.26 -6.25
CA ASP A 138 4.76 6.94 -6.20
C ASP A 138 3.76 6.14 -5.37
N GLY A 139 2.71 6.84 -4.93
CA GLY A 139 1.60 6.28 -4.19
C GLY A 139 0.27 6.35 -4.95
N THR A 140 -0.59 5.35 -4.72
CA THR A 140 -1.95 5.40 -5.24
C THR A 140 -2.95 4.88 -4.22
N LYS A 141 -4.11 5.51 -4.18
CA LYS A 141 -5.19 5.09 -3.28
C LYS A 141 -5.95 3.93 -3.92
N ILE A 142 -6.14 2.84 -3.15
CA ILE A 142 -6.91 1.66 -3.55
C ILE A 142 -8.00 1.45 -2.51
N LYS A 143 -9.23 1.24 -2.98
CA LYS A 143 -10.42 1.07 -2.13
C LYS A 143 -10.24 -0.11 -1.18
N ALA A 144 -10.54 0.11 0.10
CA ALA A 144 -10.58 -0.93 1.13
C ALA A 144 -11.83 -1.81 0.99
N ASN A 145 -11.77 -3.03 1.51
CA ASN A 145 -12.94 -3.89 1.63
C ASN A 145 -13.77 -3.49 2.85
N ALA A 146 -14.28 -2.28 2.81
CA ALA A 146 -15.08 -1.66 3.86
C ALA A 146 -16.51 -1.41 3.39
N ALA A 147 -17.48 -1.71 4.26
CA ALA A 147 -18.88 -1.51 3.97
C ALA A 147 -19.31 -0.08 4.34
N ASP A 148 -19.78 0.70 3.40
CA ASP A 148 -20.19 2.10 3.59
C ASP A 148 -21.32 2.28 4.63
N LYS A 149 -22.15 1.25 4.83
CA LYS A 149 -23.26 1.24 5.81
C LYS A 149 -22.80 0.95 7.24
N ARG A 150 -21.55 0.52 7.47
CA ARG A 150 -21.01 0.14 8.79
C ARG A 150 -19.89 1.08 9.23
N VAL A 151 -20.18 2.36 9.18
CA VAL A 151 -19.26 3.45 9.55
C VAL A 151 -19.83 4.18 10.75
N PHE A 152 -19.04 4.27 11.82
CA PHE A 152 -19.48 4.80 13.10
C PHE A 152 -18.49 5.84 13.63
N THR A 153 -19.02 6.82 14.40
CA THR A 153 -18.21 7.74 15.20
C THR A 153 -17.81 7.08 16.52
N LYS A 154 -16.97 7.75 17.32
CA LYS A 154 -16.57 7.26 18.65
C LYS A 154 -17.78 7.07 19.56
N GLU A 155 -18.64 8.06 19.61
CA GLU A 155 -19.86 8.05 20.47
C GLU A 155 -20.83 6.92 20.06
N GLU A 156 -20.99 6.71 18.76
CA GLU A 156 -21.82 5.63 18.23
C GLU A 156 -21.25 4.24 18.58
N LEU A 157 -19.91 4.08 18.55
CA LEU A 157 -19.26 2.83 18.95
C LEU A 157 -19.41 2.59 20.46
N GLU A 158 -19.19 3.61 21.29
CA GLU A 158 -19.35 3.51 22.74
C GLU A 158 -20.78 3.12 23.12
N PHE A 159 -21.78 3.70 22.43
CA PHE A 159 -23.17 3.32 22.59
C PHE A 159 -23.42 1.85 22.24
N LEU A 160 -22.93 1.41 21.06
CA LEU A 160 -23.09 0.03 20.60
C LEU A 160 -22.37 -0.97 21.51
N MET A 161 -21.22 -0.61 22.06
CA MET A 161 -20.48 -1.46 23.03
C MET A 161 -21.29 -1.62 24.31
N LYS A 162 -21.77 -0.53 24.90
CA LYS A 162 -22.63 -0.56 26.09
C LYS A 162 -23.91 -1.37 25.85
N PHE A 163 -24.51 -1.22 24.66
CA PHE A 163 -25.69 -2.00 24.29
C PHE A 163 -25.40 -3.51 24.25
N VAL A 164 -24.30 -3.92 23.63
CA VAL A 164 -23.92 -5.35 23.52
C VAL A 164 -23.51 -5.93 24.88
N GLU A 165 -22.93 -5.13 25.79
CA GLU A 165 -22.50 -5.56 27.13
C GLU A 165 -23.67 -5.69 28.11
N ASN A 166 -24.63 -4.75 28.10
CA ASN A 166 -25.60 -4.60 29.18
C ASN A 166 -26.99 -5.17 28.93
N GLU A 167 -27.41 -5.38 27.69
CA GLU A 167 -28.83 -5.62 27.39
C GLU A 167 -29.19 -7.06 27.01
N LEU A 168 -28.26 -7.98 27.05
CA LEU A 168 -28.56 -9.37 26.73
C LEU A 168 -29.09 -10.17 27.91
N ASP A 169 -29.05 -9.62 29.13
CA ASP A 169 -29.65 -10.28 30.31
C ASP A 169 -31.16 -10.00 30.44
N THR A 170 -31.71 -9.10 29.63
CA THR A 170 -33.14 -8.80 29.66
C THR A 170 -33.82 -9.15 28.35
N TRP A 171 -34.38 -10.36 28.31
CA TRP A 171 -35.29 -10.84 27.26
C TRP A 171 -36.51 -9.90 27.00
N ALA A 172 -36.75 -8.92 27.88
CA ALA A 172 -37.75 -7.87 27.74
C ALA A 172 -37.49 -6.95 26.52
N ALA A 173 -36.29 -6.88 26.01
CA ALA A 173 -35.96 -6.15 24.77
C ALA A 173 -36.51 -6.81 23.52
N GLN A 174 -37.03 -8.03 23.61
CA GLN A 174 -37.51 -8.78 22.43
C GLN A 174 -38.86 -8.31 21.91
N ASP A 175 -39.73 -7.80 22.79
CA ASP A 175 -41.12 -7.44 22.45
C ASP A 175 -41.29 -5.99 21.99
N SER A 176 -40.28 -5.14 22.18
CA SER A 176 -40.37 -3.72 21.87
C SER A 176 -39.43 -3.28 20.71
N LEU A 177 -39.40 -4.04 19.62
CA LEU A 177 -38.78 -3.63 18.34
C LEU A 177 -39.57 -2.49 17.63
N GLU A 178 -40.57 -1.92 18.31
CA GLU A 178 -41.32 -0.76 17.84
C GLU A 178 -40.50 0.52 18.05
N ASP A 179 -40.90 1.59 17.40
CA ASP A 179 -40.16 2.86 17.38
C ASP A 179 -39.82 3.44 18.75
N ASP A 180 -40.63 3.17 19.77
CA ASP A 180 -40.44 3.64 21.12
C ASP A 180 -39.29 2.99 21.91
N PHE A 181 -38.86 1.79 21.49
CA PHE A 181 -37.78 1.06 22.19
C PHE A 181 -36.44 1.79 22.13
N PHE A 182 -36.08 2.28 20.94
CA PHE A 182 -34.79 2.96 20.77
C PHE A 182 -34.71 4.27 21.55
N ASP A 183 -35.79 5.01 21.63
CA ASP A 183 -35.83 6.28 22.36
C ASP A 183 -35.79 6.06 23.91
N ASN A 184 -36.11 4.85 24.37
CA ASN A 184 -36.03 4.45 25.78
C ASN A 184 -34.65 3.85 26.14
N ILE A 185 -33.75 3.59 25.21
CA ILE A 185 -32.39 3.11 25.53
C ILE A 185 -31.59 4.21 26.18
N ARG A 186 -31.11 3.94 27.40
CA ARG A 186 -30.36 4.90 28.23
C ARG A 186 -29.12 5.42 27.47
N GLY A 187 -29.03 6.73 27.27
CA GLY A 187 -27.95 7.40 26.56
C GLY A 187 -28.22 7.66 25.06
N SER A 188 -29.36 7.21 24.50
CA SER A 188 -29.75 7.51 23.11
C SER A 188 -29.94 9.00 22.88
N ASP A 189 -30.39 9.76 23.88
CA ASP A 189 -30.64 11.20 23.83
C ASP A 189 -29.36 12.01 23.57
N GLN A 190 -28.18 11.45 23.88
CA GLN A 190 -26.89 12.08 23.68
C GLN A 190 -26.42 12.00 22.21
N LEU A 191 -27.09 11.20 21.36
CA LEU A 191 -26.71 11.04 19.98
C LEU A 191 -27.45 12.06 19.07
N PRO A 192 -26.76 12.69 18.09
CA PRO A 192 -27.42 13.49 17.06
C PRO A 192 -28.47 12.68 16.28
N GLY A 193 -29.54 13.32 15.77
CA GLY A 193 -30.63 12.64 15.08
C GLY A 193 -30.20 11.77 13.87
N SER A 194 -29.16 12.20 13.14
CA SER A 194 -28.58 11.41 12.05
C SER A 194 -27.87 10.13 12.55
N SER A 195 -27.27 10.20 13.73
CA SER A 195 -26.62 9.06 14.39
C SER A 195 -27.64 8.08 14.96
N LYS A 196 -28.76 8.57 15.53
CA LYS A 196 -29.84 7.72 16.03
C LYS A 196 -30.34 6.73 14.98
N LYS A 197 -30.64 7.21 13.75
CA LYS A 197 -31.10 6.35 12.66
C LYS A 197 -30.09 5.26 12.27
N ARG A 198 -28.80 5.58 12.27
CA ARG A 198 -27.72 4.65 11.93
C ARG A 198 -27.54 3.59 13.00
N VAL A 199 -27.46 4.02 14.28
CA VAL A 199 -27.31 3.14 15.43
C VAL A 199 -28.53 2.23 15.57
N ARG A 200 -29.75 2.73 15.40
CA ARG A 200 -30.99 1.93 15.38
C ARG A 200 -30.90 0.81 14.33
N GLY A 201 -30.46 1.12 13.12
CA GLY A 201 -30.25 0.10 12.08
C GLY A 201 -29.21 -0.96 12.46
N ALA A 202 -28.13 -0.56 13.12
CA ALA A 202 -27.08 -1.46 13.58
C ALA A 202 -27.57 -2.38 14.71
N VAL A 203 -28.30 -1.83 15.68
CA VAL A 203 -28.92 -2.57 16.80
C VAL A 203 -29.93 -3.60 16.28
N LYS A 204 -30.84 -3.17 15.40
CA LYS A 204 -31.83 -4.08 14.80
C LYS A 204 -31.15 -5.27 14.11
N HIS A 205 -30.19 -4.97 13.24
CA HIS A 205 -29.42 -6.02 12.56
C HIS A 205 -28.68 -6.94 13.54
N TYR A 206 -28.11 -6.37 14.62
CA TYR A 206 -27.43 -7.15 15.63
C TYR A 206 -28.38 -8.12 16.34
N ILE A 207 -29.56 -7.67 16.73
CA ILE A 207 -30.58 -8.52 17.40
C ILE A 207 -31.06 -9.65 16.47
N GLU A 208 -31.33 -9.33 15.19
CA GLU A 208 -31.73 -10.32 14.19
C GLU A 208 -30.66 -11.41 14.02
N GLU A 209 -29.40 -11.02 13.84
CA GLU A 209 -28.27 -11.94 13.67
C GLU A 209 -27.97 -12.73 14.97
N LEU A 210 -28.18 -12.13 16.15
CA LEU A 210 -28.00 -12.82 17.41
C LEU A 210 -29.03 -13.93 17.61
N LYS A 211 -30.31 -13.70 17.27
CA LYS A 211 -31.36 -14.72 17.31
C LYS A 211 -31.05 -15.91 16.42
N GLU A 212 -30.42 -15.68 15.27
CA GLU A 212 -30.07 -16.73 14.31
C GLU A 212 -28.77 -17.48 14.69
N LYS A 213 -27.73 -16.74 15.17
CA LYS A 213 -26.35 -17.24 15.29
C LYS A 213 -25.85 -17.43 16.72
N GLY A 214 -26.61 -16.97 17.72
CA GLY A 214 -26.36 -17.17 19.15
C GLY A 214 -25.08 -16.51 19.69
N GLU A 215 -24.60 -16.96 20.83
CA GLU A 215 -23.54 -16.38 21.64
C GLU A 215 -22.19 -16.23 20.91
N LEU A 216 -21.88 -17.12 19.98
CA LEU A 216 -20.65 -17.00 19.17
C LEU A 216 -20.66 -15.72 18.31
N PHE A 217 -21.81 -15.27 17.85
CA PHE A 217 -21.97 -14.04 17.09
C PHE A 217 -21.77 -12.82 17.99
N ARG A 218 -22.29 -12.85 19.22
CA ARG A 218 -22.08 -11.83 20.26
C ARG A 218 -20.60 -11.59 20.50
N THR A 219 -19.86 -12.63 20.90
CA THR A 219 -18.41 -12.55 21.18
C THR A 219 -17.61 -11.98 20.00
N LYS A 220 -17.94 -12.40 18.78
CA LYS A 220 -17.29 -11.86 17.57
C LYS A 220 -17.62 -10.39 17.32
N THR A 221 -18.84 -9.96 17.67
CA THR A 221 -19.28 -8.57 17.46
C THR A 221 -18.64 -7.67 18.49
N GLU A 222 -18.57 -8.07 19.76
CA GLU A 222 -17.83 -7.35 20.82
C GLU A 222 -16.36 -7.14 20.43
N ALA A 223 -15.69 -8.19 19.99
CA ALA A 223 -14.30 -8.11 19.56
C ALA A 223 -14.10 -7.11 18.40
N LYS A 224 -15.04 -7.04 17.44
CA LYS A 224 -15.00 -6.06 16.34
C LYS A 224 -15.22 -4.64 16.81
N LEU A 225 -16.19 -4.42 17.71
CA LEU A 225 -16.48 -3.10 18.29
C LEU A 225 -15.28 -2.60 19.10
N LYS A 226 -14.72 -3.44 19.98
CA LYS A 226 -13.52 -3.13 20.77
C LYS A 226 -12.33 -2.75 19.87
N ARG A 227 -12.08 -3.53 18.81
CA ARG A 227 -11.02 -3.21 17.84
C ARG A 227 -11.26 -1.88 17.11
N ALA A 228 -12.49 -1.62 16.66
CA ALA A 228 -12.83 -0.36 16.01
C ALA A 228 -12.67 0.83 16.97
N HIS A 229 -13.09 0.69 18.21
CA HIS A 229 -12.94 1.72 19.25
C HIS A 229 -11.46 2.01 19.54
N GLN A 230 -10.63 0.96 19.71
CA GLN A 230 -9.18 1.11 19.88
C GLN A 230 -8.52 1.87 18.72
N GLU A 231 -8.93 1.61 17.48
CA GLU A 231 -8.43 2.34 16.32
C GLU A 231 -8.83 3.82 16.32
N VAL A 232 -10.06 4.13 16.75
CA VAL A 232 -10.51 5.52 16.91
C VAL A 232 -9.69 6.25 17.96
N GLU A 233 -9.48 5.65 19.13
CA GLU A 233 -8.72 6.28 20.21
C GLU A 233 -7.24 6.47 19.88
N LYS A 234 -6.62 5.43 19.29
CA LYS A 234 -5.21 5.46 18.95
C LYS A 234 -4.86 6.53 17.90
N ASN A 235 -5.76 6.76 16.95
CA ASN A 235 -5.49 7.60 15.78
C ASN A 235 -6.35 8.88 15.74
N ASP A 236 -7.13 9.17 16.80
CA ASP A 236 -8.02 10.33 16.89
C ASP A 236 -8.94 10.48 15.67
N LEU A 237 -9.64 9.40 15.31
CA LEU A 237 -10.45 9.35 14.10
C LEU A 237 -11.86 9.87 14.36
N GLU A 238 -12.37 10.73 13.48
CA GLU A 238 -13.77 11.13 13.48
C GLU A 238 -14.74 9.96 13.18
N LYS A 239 -14.33 9.08 12.27
CA LYS A 239 -15.14 7.94 11.81
C LYS A 239 -14.28 6.74 11.49
N VAL A 240 -14.81 5.55 11.74
CA VAL A 240 -14.14 4.27 11.47
C VAL A 240 -15.11 3.28 10.81
N SER A 241 -14.58 2.39 9.98
CA SER A 241 -15.34 1.26 9.44
C SER A 241 -15.30 0.07 10.40
N LEU A 242 -16.45 -0.43 10.84
CA LEU A 242 -16.51 -1.65 11.64
C LEU A 242 -16.07 -2.90 10.86
N THR A 243 -16.11 -2.83 9.53
CA THR A 243 -15.72 -3.94 8.66
C THR A 243 -14.21 -4.05 8.49
N ASP A 244 -13.52 -2.91 8.42
CA ASP A 244 -12.06 -2.79 8.30
C ASP A 244 -11.61 -1.54 9.08
N PRO A 245 -11.33 -1.65 10.39
CA PRO A 245 -11.01 -0.48 11.22
C PRO A 245 -9.69 0.22 10.87
N GLU A 246 -8.77 -0.48 10.19
CA GLU A 246 -7.45 0.05 9.85
C GLU A 246 -7.43 0.89 8.57
N CYS A 247 -8.50 0.86 7.76
CA CYS A 247 -8.59 1.73 6.57
C CYS A 247 -8.99 3.17 6.95
N ARG A 248 -8.70 4.12 6.06
CA ARG A 248 -9.00 5.55 6.28
C ARG A 248 -9.75 6.16 5.12
N PHE A 249 -10.50 7.22 5.39
CA PHE A 249 -11.07 8.05 4.34
C PHE A 249 -9.97 8.78 3.58
N MET A 250 -9.86 8.51 2.29
CA MET A 250 -8.90 9.14 1.41
C MET A 250 -9.56 9.66 0.15
N LYS A 251 -9.10 10.81 -0.33
CA LYS A 251 -9.55 11.36 -1.61
C LYS A 251 -8.86 10.61 -2.75
N SER A 252 -9.63 9.96 -3.61
CA SER A 252 -9.14 9.31 -4.82
C SER A 252 -8.75 10.33 -5.91
N LYS A 253 -7.96 9.92 -6.91
CA LYS A 253 -7.64 10.77 -8.08
C LYS A 253 -8.91 11.26 -8.82
N LYS A 254 -10.03 10.53 -8.73
CA LYS A 254 -11.33 10.90 -9.31
C LYS A 254 -12.16 11.84 -8.41
N GLY A 255 -11.57 12.35 -7.32
CA GLY A 255 -12.22 13.28 -6.39
C GLY A 255 -13.18 12.65 -5.39
N ARG A 256 -13.42 11.34 -5.43
CA ARG A 256 -14.25 10.63 -4.46
C ARG A 256 -13.51 10.43 -3.16
N ILE A 257 -14.20 10.63 -2.04
CA ILE A 257 -13.69 10.30 -0.69
C ILE A 257 -14.28 8.95 -0.31
N GLU A 258 -13.41 7.97 -0.11
CA GLU A 258 -13.82 6.60 0.23
C GLU A 258 -12.78 5.94 1.14
N PHE A 259 -13.20 4.92 1.87
CA PHE A 259 -12.27 4.11 2.65
C PHE A 259 -11.26 3.43 1.75
N SER A 260 -10.01 3.73 1.97
CA SER A 260 -8.90 3.30 1.13
C SER A 260 -7.65 3.04 1.96
N TYR A 261 -6.71 2.37 1.34
CA TYR A 261 -5.31 2.32 1.73
C TYR A 261 -4.45 3.03 0.69
N ASN A 262 -3.34 3.57 1.13
CA ASN A 262 -2.34 4.19 0.27
C ASN A 262 -1.29 3.15 -0.10
N PHE A 263 -1.29 2.74 -1.36
CA PHE A 263 -0.35 1.78 -1.91
C PHE A 263 0.85 2.49 -2.53
N GLN A 264 2.03 2.17 -2.04
CA GLN A 264 3.32 2.72 -2.44
C GLN A 264 4.09 1.69 -3.25
N ILE A 265 4.71 2.10 -4.36
CA ILE A 265 5.64 1.27 -5.12
C ILE A 265 6.89 2.06 -5.52
N THR A 266 8.00 1.35 -5.62
CA THR A 266 9.20 1.78 -6.33
C THR A 266 9.39 0.91 -7.54
N THR A 267 9.56 1.53 -8.71
CA THR A 267 9.77 0.83 -9.98
C THR A 267 11.06 1.28 -10.65
N ASP A 268 11.67 0.37 -11.39
CA ASP A 268 12.73 0.68 -12.35
C ASP A 268 12.14 1.19 -13.69
N HIS A 269 12.99 1.53 -14.65
CA HIS A 269 12.56 1.99 -15.96
C HIS A 269 11.86 0.88 -16.78
N ASN A 270 12.12 -0.37 -16.49
CA ASN A 270 11.50 -1.52 -17.13
C ASN A 270 10.14 -1.92 -16.54
N GLY A 271 9.69 -1.25 -15.48
CA GLY A 271 8.41 -1.46 -14.82
C GLY A 271 8.41 -2.64 -13.84
N PHE A 272 9.58 -3.13 -13.42
CA PHE A 272 9.67 -4.05 -12.29
C PHE A 272 9.39 -3.32 -10.99
N ILE A 273 8.59 -3.92 -10.11
CA ILE A 273 8.37 -3.40 -8.76
C ILE A 273 9.52 -3.90 -7.89
N LEU A 274 10.35 -2.95 -7.42
CA LEU A 274 11.52 -3.24 -6.58
C LEU A 274 11.19 -3.21 -5.09
N ALA A 275 10.22 -2.36 -4.71
CA ALA A 275 9.68 -2.27 -3.36
C ALA A 275 8.20 -1.92 -3.41
N ASN A 276 7.45 -2.38 -2.41
CA ASN A 276 6.04 -2.03 -2.23
C ASN A 276 5.70 -1.91 -0.74
N ASP A 277 4.82 -1.00 -0.40
CA ASP A 277 4.22 -0.94 0.94
C ASP A 277 2.78 -0.42 0.89
N ILE A 278 2.03 -0.70 1.95
CA ILE A 278 0.69 -0.20 2.17
C ILE A 278 0.66 0.56 3.50
N THR A 279 0.08 1.75 3.46
CA THR A 279 -0.15 2.56 4.66
C THR A 279 -1.60 3.02 4.74
N ASP A 280 -2.05 3.26 5.97
CA ASP A 280 -3.32 3.91 6.29
C ASP A 280 -3.23 5.45 6.25
N SER A 281 -2.01 6.00 6.10
CA SER A 281 -1.81 7.44 5.91
C SER A 281 -2.12 7.89 4.49
N SER A 282 -2.89 8.97 4.36
CA SER A 282 -3.11 9.62 3.06
C SER A 282 -1.88 10.41 2.57
N ALA A 283 -0.95 10.75 3.48
CA ALA A 283 0.25 11.53 3.18
C ALA A 283 1.42 10.61 2.80
N ASP A 284 2.12 10.97 1.73
CA ASP A 284 3.23 10.18 1.20
C ASP A 284 4.58 10.52 1.86
N MET A 285 4.68 11.66 2.58
CA MET A 285 5.94 12.18 3.12
C MET A 285 6.69 11.19 4.02
N HIS A 286 5.96 10.36 4.78
CA HIS A 286 6.58 9.38 5.69
C HIS A 286 7.00 8.08 5.00
N GLN A 287 6.69 7.92 3.71
CA GLN A 287 6.93 6.68 2.98
C GLN A 287 8.28 6.65 2.24
N LEU A 288 8.96 7.79 2.07
CA LEU A 288 10.23 7.85 1.34
C LEU A 288 11.29 6.94 1.95
N LYS A 289 11.56 7.09 3.25
CA LYS A 289 12.57 6.29 3.96
C LYS A 289 12.27 4.79 3.93
N PRO A 290 11.05 4.32 4.27
CA PRO A 290 10.69 2.90 4.17
C PRO A 290 10.87 2.33 2.77
N MET A 291 10.47 3.06 1.72
CA MET A 291 10.59 2.60 0.35
C MET A 291 12.03 2.48 -0.11
N ILE A 292 12.91 3.43 0.26
CA ILE A 292 14.33 3.35 -0.03
C ILE A 292 14.97 2.15 0.70
N LEU A 293 14.69 1.97 2.00
CA LEU A 293 15.23 0.86 2.78
C LEU A 293 14.81 -0.49 2.22
N GLN A 294 13.54 -0.64 1.85
CA GLN A 294 13.06 -1.90 1.25
C GLN A 294 13.70 -2.15 -0.12
N THR A 295 13.85 -1.11 -0.95
CA THR A 295 14.54 -1.22 -2.24
C THR A 295 16.00 -1.64 -2.03
N GLU A 296 16.69 -1.05 -1.06
CA GLU A 296 18.06 -1.41 -0.68
C GLU A 296 18.15 -2.89 -0.25
N GLN A 297 17.22 -3.35 0.61
CA GLN A 297 17.14 -4.74 1.06
C GLN A 297 16.86 -5.72 -0.09
N ASN A 298 16.02 -5.34 -1.05
CA ASN A 298 15.65 -6.20 -2.16
C ASN A 298 16.70 -6.22 -3.27
N LEU A 299 17.47 -5.13 -3.44
CA LEU A 299 18.60 -5.03 -4.38
C LEU A 299 19.96 -5.37 -3.74
N GLU A 300 20.00 -5.61 -2.40
CA GLU A 300 21.22 -5.80 -1.59
C GLU A 300 22.17 -4.60 -1.60
N LYS A 301 22.25 -3.87 -2.70
CA LYS A 301 23.05 -2.67 -2.85
C LYS A 301 22.42 -1.71 -3.85
N ILE A 302 22.29 -0.46 -3.46
CA ILE A 302 21.89 0.64 -4.34
C ILE A 302 23.16 1.28 -4.94
N PRO A 303 23.22 1.49 -6.26
CA PRO A 303 24.31 2.21 -6.89
C PRO A 303 24.45 3.64 -6.33
N GLU A 304 25.66 4.12 -6.14
CA GLU A 304 25.89 5.53 -5.78
C GLU A 304 25.38 6.45 -6.90
N LYS A 305 24.81 7.60 -6.50
CA LYS A 305 24.25 8.61 -7.41
C LYS A 305 23.11 8.08 -8.29
N LEU A 306 22.42 7.03 -7.82
CA LEU A 306 21.22 6.53 -8.50
C LEU A 306 20.19 7.65 -8.62
N LYS A 307 19.74 7.91 -9.83
CA LYS A 307 18.68 8.88 -10.11
C LYS A 307 17.34 8.34 -9.63
N TRP A 308 16.67 9.09 -8.76
CA TRP A 308 15.42 8.62 -8.17
C TRP A 308 14.38 9.73 -8.04
N SER A 309 13.27 9.60 -8.71
CA SER A 309 12.19 10.58 -8.71
C SER A 309 11.03 10.18 -7.78
N PHE A 310 10.54 11.18 -7.05
CA PHE A 310 9.41 11.05 -6.14
C PHE A 310 8.36 12.13 -6.44
N ASP A 311 7.09 11.89 -6.10
CA ASP A 311 6.07 12.93 -6.25
C ASP A 311 6.26 14.06 -5.21
N SER A 312 5.63 15.19 -5.47
CA SER A 312 5.63 16.36 -4.57
C SER A 312 5.09 16.04 -3.16
N GLY A 313 4.29 14.99 -3.02
CA GLY A 313 3.82 14.47 -1.73
C GLY A 313 4.93 14.03 -0.78
N TYR A 314 6.10 13.69 -1.31
CA TYR A 314 7.29 13.30 -0.53
C TYR A 314 8.19 14.49 -0.15
N TYR A 315 7.87 15.72 -0.62
CA TYR A 315 8.69 16.90 -0.38
C TYR A 315 8.63 17.32 1.09
N ASP A 316 9.57 16.83 1.88
CA ASP A 316 9.84 17.26 3.26
C ASP A 316 11.34 17.41 3.53
N GLY A 317 11.71 18.32 4.42
CA GLY A 317 13.11 18.62 4.70
C GLY A 317 13.91 17.44 5.21
N GLU A 318 13.33 16.58 6.07
CA GLU A 318 13.97 15.36 6.55
C GLU A 318 14.22 14.37 5.42
N ASN A 319 13.29 14.26 4.48
CA ASN A 319 13.43 13.39 3.32
C ASN A 319 14.53 13.88 2.39
N LEU A 320 14.62 15.20 2.17
CA LEU A 320 15.67 15.80 1.36
C LEU A 320 17.05 15.57 1.96
N LYS A 321 17.19 15.80 3.28
CA LYS A 321 18.43 15.48 4.01
C LYS A 321 18.78 14.01 3.92
N TYR A 322 17.82 13.11 4.11
CA TYR A 322 18.04 11.66 4.04
C TYR A 322 18.58 11.22 2.66
N LEU A 323 18.06 11.80 1.56
CA LEU A 323 18.59 11.53 0.22
C LEU A 323 20.05 11.97 0.08
N ILE A 324 20.41 13.14 0.62
CA ILE A 324 21.79 13.67 0.61
C ILE A 324 22.70 12.75 1.42
N ASP A 325 22.31 12.38 2.63
CA ASP A 325 23.08 11.53 3.54
C ASP A 325 23.32 10.12 2.94
N LYS A 326 22.33 9.61 2.19
CA LYS A 326 22.41 8.33 1.45
C LYS A 326 23.13 8.46 0.09
N LYS A 327 23.54 9.65 -0.34
CA LYS A 327 24.15 9.94 -1.65
C LYS A 327 23.26 9.53 -2.84
N ILE A 328 21.95 9.60 -2.67
CA ILE A 328 20.96 9.33 -3.72
C ILE A 328 20.71 10.62 -4.49
N ASP A 329 20.76 10.55 -5.83
CA ASP A 329 20.47 11.68 -6.71
C ASP A 329 18.95 11.86 -6.87
N GLY A 330 18.29 12.38 -5.79
CA GLY A 330 16.84 12.51 -5.69
C GLY A 330 16.27 13.69 -6.48
N TYR A 331 15.05 13.54 -7.01
CA TYR A 331 14.29 14.55 -7.75
C TYR A 331 12.88 14.64 -7.17
N ILE A 332 12.62 15.68 -6.36
CA ILE A 332 11.33 15.93 -5.70
C ILE A 332 10.89 17.37 -5.95
N PRO A 333 9.81 17.61 -6.70
CA PRO A 333 9.32 18.96 -6.92
C PRO A 333 8.70 19.54 -5.65
N SER A 334 8.93 20.82 -5.41
CA SER A 334 8.26 21.56 -4.34
C SER A 334 6.75 21.63 -4.59
N GLN A 335 5.95 21.56 -3.53
CA GLN A 335 4.49 21.78 -3.58
C GLN A 335 4.14 23.27 -3.76
N ARG A 336 5.11 24.18 -3.65
CA ARG A 336 4.87 25.59 -3.82
C ARG A 336 4.50 25.88 -5.28
N LYS A 337 3.32 26.45 -5.46
CA LYS A 337 2.99 27.15 -6.70
C LYS A 337 3.87 28.40 -6.76
N ASN A 338 4.44 28.71 -7.92
CA ASN A 338 5.07 30.00 -8.16
C ASN A 338 4.01 31.09 -7.90
N ILE A 339 4.11 31.71 -6.73
CA ILE A 339 3.29 32.86 -6.42
C ILE A 339 4.09 34.02 -6.94
N GLU A 340 3.58 34.74 -7.93
CA GLU A 340 4.12 36.02 -8.43
C GLU A 340 3.95 37.09 -7.36
N ASN A 341 4.38 36.82 -6.15
CA ASN A 341 4.35 37.76 -5.05
C ASN A 341 5.80 38.15 -4.71
N ARG A 342 6.15 39.41 -4.93
CA ARG A 342 7.46 39.95 -4.60
C ARG A 342 7.86 39.70 -3.14
N TYR A 343 6.89 39.63 -2.23
CA TYR A 343 7.10 39.40 -0.81
C TYR A 343 6.87 37.95 -0.36
N ASP A 344 6.90 36.97 -1.30
CA ASP A 344 6.97 35.59 -0.92
C ASP A 344 8.30 35.30 -0.19
N LYS A 345 8.26 34.36 0.78
CA LYS A 345 9.44 34.01 1.58
C LYS A 345 10.65 33.57 0.76
N SER A 346 10.44 33.03 -0.43
CA SER A 346 11.51 32.62 -1.35
C SER A 346 12.36 33.81 -1.85
N ASN A 347 11.80 35.02 -1.81
CA ASN A 347 12.49 36.24 -2.24
C ASN A 347 13.28 36.94 -1.11
N PHE A 348 13.25 36.38 0.11
CA PHE A 348 14.03 36.83 1.24
C PHE A 348 15.38 36.11 1.24
N ILE A 349 16.46 36.86 1.15
CA ILE A 349 17.82 36.33 1.08
C ILE A 349 18.33 36.14 2.51
N TYR A 350 18.75 34.89 2.83
CA TYR A 350 19.37 34.61 4.11
C TYR A 350 20.86 34.86 4.08
N ASP A 351 21.31 35.76 4.94
CA ASP A 351 22.73 36.02 5.21
C ASP A 351 23.19 35.10 6.35
N LYS A 352 24.05 34.13 6.02
CA LYS A 352 24.53 33.10 6.95
C LYS A 352 25.52 33.66 7.99
N GLU A 353 26.30 34.70 7.60
CA GLU A 353 27.30 35.29 8.48
C GLU A 353 26.64 36.15 9.56
N LYS A 354 25.59 36.89 9.20
CA LYS A 354 24.82 37.74 10.12
C LYS A 354 23.68 37.01 10.82
N ASP A 355 23.39 35.76 10.43
CA ASP A 355 22.19 35.00 10.87
C ASP A 355 20.91 35.87 10.76
N ALA A 356 20.72 36.51 9.61
CA ALA A 356 19.63 37.42 9.34
C ALA A 356 19.06 37.21 7.92
N TYR A 357 17.82 37.61 7.71
CA TYR A 357 17.25 37.73 6.37
C TYR A 357 17.29 39.16 5.87
N VAL A 358 17.47 39.32 4.58
CA VAL A 358 17.30 40.60 3.86
C VAL A 358 16.00 40.50 3.06
N CYS A 359 15.06 41.41 3.27
CA CYS A 359 13.81 41.50 2.54
C CYS A 359 14.00 42.08 1.14
N PRO A 360 13.02 41.94 0.21
CA PRO A 360 13.08 42.52 -1.14
C PRO A 360 13.25 44.05 -1.19
N GLU A 361 13.00 44.76 -0.07
CA GLU A 361 13.23 46.22 0.09
C GLU A 361 14.58 46.52 0.75
N GLY A 362 15.48 45.53 0.89
CA GLY A 362 16.82 45.72 1.44
C GLY A 362 16.90 45.84 2.98
N LYS A 363 15.79 45.65 3.71
CA LYS A 363 15.76 45.73 5.18
C LYS A 363 16.08 44.39 5.83
N SER A 364 16.75 44.41 6.99
CA SER A 364 17.13 43.24 7.75
C SER A 364 15.99 42.67 8.60
N LEU A 365 15.93 41.37 8.69
CA LEU A 365 15.11 40.63 9.66
C LEU A 365 16.08 39.82 10.53
N ASN A 366 16.16 40.16 11.81
CA ASN A 366 17.11 39.55 12.73
C ASN A 366 16.48 38.41 13.51
N PHE A 367 17.31 37.42 13.90
CA PHE A 367 16.88 36.35 14.76
C PHE A 367 16.38 36.92 16.10
N PHE A 368 15.19 36.45 16.55
CA PHE A 368 14.67 36.90 17.83
C PHE A 368 14.14 35.75 18.73
N ALA A 369 13.72 34.61 18.14
CA ALA A 369 13.19 33.53 18.93
C ALA A 369 13.28 32.15 18.22
N LYS A 370 13.18 31.06 18.99
CA LYS A 370 12.88 29.73 18.50
C LYS A 370 11.41 29.40 18.78
N ASP A 371 10.77 28.69 17.88
CA ASP A 371 9.39 28.28 17.97
C ASP A 371 9.28 26.77 17.75
N PHE A 372 8.61 26.07 18.66
CA PHE A 372 8.39 24.63 18.53
C PHE A 372 6.99 24.38 17.99
N ASP A 373 6.90 23.85 16.80
CA ASP A 373 5.65 23.41 16.21
C ASP A 373 5.32 22.00 16.70
N LYS A 374 4.37 21.89 17.62
CA LYS A 374 3.93 20.62 18.23
C LYS A 374 3.33 19.67 17.20
N THR A 375 2.65 20.21 16.17
CA THR A 375 2.00 19.41 15.13
C THR A 375 3.01 18.73 14.23
N LYS A 376 4.11 19.43 13.93
CA LYS A 376 5.20 18.93 13.07
C LYS A 376 6.37 18.36 13.84
N ASN A 377 6.33 18.44 15.18
CA ASN A 377 7.42 18.06 16.09
C ASN A 377 8.77 18.64 15.66
N LYS A 378 8.79 19.95 15.30
CA LYS A 378 9.96 20.62 14.74
C LYS A 378 10.20 21.99 15.38
N TRP A 379 11.48 22.33 15.55
CA TRP A 379 11.91 23.64 15.94
C TRP A 379 12.13 24.54 14.71
N TYR A 380 11.56 25.75 14.76
CA TYR A 380 11.77 26.80 13.75
C TYR A 380 12.53 27.96 14.39
N ARG A 381 13.42 28.59 13.62
CA ARG A 381 14.00 29.87 13.98
C ARG A 381 13.13 30.99 13.43
N LYS A 382 12.82 31.99 14.26
CA LYS A 382 12.01 33.16 13.89
C LYS A 382 12.89 34.38 13.70
N TYR A 383 12.68 35.08 12.62
CA TYR A 383 13.36 36.31 12.25
C TYR A 383 12.34 37.43 12.12
N ARG A 384 12.58 38.57 12.78
CA ARG A 384 11.69 39.73 12.83
C ARG A 384 12.31 40.89 12.09
N GLY A 385 11.51 41.61 11.27
CA GLY A 385 11.94 42.82 10.59
C GLY A 385 12.06 43.99 11.54
N GLU A 386 13.16 44.74 11.45
CA GLU A 386 13.43 45.86 12.35
C GLU A 386 12.66 47.15 11.97
N ASP A 387 12.56 47.45 10.70
CA ASP A 387 11.95 48.70 10.18
C ASP A 387 10.66 48.47 9.40
N CYS A 388 9.89 47.45 9.74
CA CYS A 388 8.65 47.15 9.01
C CYS A 388 7.55 48.19 9.25
N GLU A 389 7.53 48.85 10.43
CA GLU A 389 6.51 49.82 10.82
C GLU A 389 6.54 51.05 9.91
N ASN A 390 7.72 51.49 9.46
CA ASN A 390 7.92 52.62 8.58
C ASN A 390 8.07 52.26 7.09
N CYS A 391 7.72 51.02 6.72
CA CYS A 391 7.87 50.56 5.34
C CYS A 391 6.68 50.94 4.46
N MET A 392 6.90 51.69 3.39
CA MET A 392 5.84 52.07 2.43
C MET A 392 5.11 50.88 1.81
N ARG A 393 5.74 49.69 1.79
CA ARG A 393 5.18 48.42 1.25
C ARG A 393 4.65 47.50 2.32
N GLN A 394 4.51 47.96 3.56
CA GLN A 394 4.06 47.13 4.69
C GLN A 394 2.77 46.36 4.41
N LYS A 395 1.75 47.07 3.90
CA LYS A 395 0.42 46.47 3.61
C LYS A 395 0.43 45.39 2.52
N GLU A 396 1.40 45.45 1.59
CA GLU A 396 1.59 44.48 0.52
C GLU A 396 2.38 43.25 1.05
N CYS A 397 3.29 43.47 2.01
CA CYS A 397 4.22 42.50 2.52
C CYS A 397 3.64 41.66 3.68
N THR A 398 2.92 42.27 4.63
CA THR A 398 2.39 41.56 5.81
C THR A 398 0.97 41.97 6.15
N LYS A 399 0.20 41.00 6.66
CA LYS A 399 -1.17 41.18 7.16
C LYS A 399 -1.25 41.06 8.69
N THR A 400 -0.10 41.03 9.39
CA THR A 400 -0.06 40.94 10.85
C THR A 400 -0.62 42.22 11.47
N LYS A 401 -1.25 42.12 12.64
CA LYS A 401 -1.88 43.29 13.32
C LYS A 401 -0.88 44.38 13.71
N ASP A 402 0.34 43.95 14.05
CA ASP A 402 1.47 44.83 14.41
C ASP A 402 2.30 45.30 13.20
N GLY A 403 1.88 44.90 11.98
CA GLY A 403 2.56 45.32 10.75
C GLY A 403 3.98 44.81 10.59
N ILE A 404 4.44 43.92 11.45
CA ILE A 404 5.81 43.42 11.45
C ILE A 404 5.86 42.06 10.79
N LEU A 405 6.73 41.86 9.82
CA LEU A 405 6.93 40.59 9.18
C LEU A 405 7.78 39.64 10.03
N ILE A 406 7.32 38.43 10.23
CA ILE A 406 8.06 37.34 10.86
C ILE A 406 8.28 36.23 9.85
N VAL A 407 9.54 35.91 9.58
CA VAL A 407 9.93 34.76 8.75
C VAL A 407 10.33 33.60 9.65
N LYS A 408 9.71 32.45 9.45
CA LYS A 408 10.09 31.19 10.12
C LYS A 408 11.05 30.40 9.21
N ARG A 409 12.25 30.11 9.70
CA ARG A 409 13.25 29.29 9.03
C ARG A 409 13.14 27.85 9.50
N ASP A 410 12.93 26.94 8.53
CA ASP A 410 12.97 25.49 8.73
C ASP A 410 14.44 25.03 8.95
N PRO A 411 14.72 24.06 9.83
CA PRO A 411 16.06 23.48 9.99
C PRO A 411 16.67 22.97 8.68
N TYR A 412 15.85 22.54 7.76
CA TYR A 412 16.22 21.94 6.45
C TYR A 412 16.08 22.95 5.29
N ASN A 413 16.23 24.23 5.56
CA ASN A 413 16.02 25.26 4.53
C ASN A 413 17.07 25.20 3.42
N GLU A 414 18.30 24.79 3.74
CA GLU A 414 19.38 24.67 2.76
C GLU A 414 19.11 23.52 1.78
N GLU A 415 18.67 22.38 2.29
CA GLU A 415 18.28 21.21 1.51
C GLU A 415 17.08 21.52 0.60
N ARG A 416 16.09 22.29 1.11
CA ARG A 416 14.95 22.76 0.32
C ARG A 416 15.37 23.68 -0.81
N GLN A 417 16.20 24.67 -0.55
CA GLN A 417 16.70 25.60 -1.57
C GLN A 417 17.55 24.87 -2.62
N ALA A 418 18.39 23.93 -2.19
CA ALA A 418 19.20 23.12 -3.10
C ALA A 418 18.31 22.29 -4.04
N MET A 419 17.25 21.62 -3.51
CA MET A 419 16.32 20.85 -4.32
C MET A 419 15.49 21.73 -5.25
N GLU A 420 14.99 22.87 -4.79
CA GLU A 420 14.24 23.83 -5.62
C GLU A 420 15.10 24.34 -6.79
N LYS A 421 16.36 24.73 -6.52
CA LYS A 421 17.31 25.13 -7.55
C LYS A 421 17.60 24.00 -8.55
N LYS A 422 17.82 22.77 -8.05
CA LYS A 422 18.02 21.59 -8.88
C LYS A 422 16.84 21.34 -9.80
N MET A 423 15.61 21.38 -9.29
CA MET A 423 14.38 21.12 -10.05
C MET A 423 14.06 22.20 -11.10
N GLN A 424 14.68 23.38 -11.04
CA GLN A 424 14.56 24.42 -12.06
C GLN A 424 15.42 24.13 -13.29
N MET A 425 16.47 23.32 -13.17
CA MET A 425 17.37 22.97 -14.28
C MET A 425 16.62 22.21 -15.37
N PRO A 426 16.84 22.50 -16.67
CA PRO A 426 16.21 21.78 -17.78
C PRO A 426 16.44 20.27 -17.72
N GLU A 427 17.67 19.84 -17.43
CA GLU A 427 18.04 18.44 -17.29
C GLU A 427 17.20 17.71 -16.20
N SER A 428 17.04 18.35 -15.04
CA SER A 428 16.24 17.80 -13.93
C SER A 428 14.78 17.63 -14.30
N LYS A 429 14.23 18.53 -15.13
CA LYS A 429 12.85 18.43 -15.61
C LYS A 429 12.69 17.24 -16.56
N GLU A 430 13.65 16.99 -17.44
CA GLU A 430 13.63 15.82 -18.33
C GLU A 430 13.74 14.50 -17.53
N ILE A 431 14.67 14.44 -16.56
CA ILE A 431 14.80 13.26 -15.68
C ILE A 431 13.49 13.03 -14.89
N TYR A 432 12.89 14.09 -14.38
CA TYR A 432 11.65 13.98 -13.61
C TYR A 432 10.46 13.50 -14.45
N LYS A 433 10.41 13.77 -15.76
CA LYS A 433 9.37 13.27 -16.67
C LYS A 433 9.36 11.73 -16.70
N LEU A 434 10.54 11.09 -16.62
CA LEU A 434 10.66 9.63 -16.60
C LEU A 434 9.85 8.98 -15.46
N ARG A 435 9.57 9.73 -14.36
CA ARG A 435 8.72 9.21 -13.29
C ARG A 435 7.36 8.75 -13.79
N LYS A 436 6.73 9.55 -14.66
CA LYS A 436 5.43 9.19 -15.21
C LYS A 436 5.51 7.94 -16.09
N GLU A 437 6.57 7.85 -16.89
CA GLU A 437 6.78 6.74 -17.81
C GLU A 437 7.06 5.44 -17.07
N ASN A 438 7.71 5.49 -15.89
CA ASN A 438 8.07 4.30 -15.12
C ASN A 438 6.89 3.78 -14.28
N VAL A 439 6.22 4.66 -13.53
CA VAL A 439 5.28 4.27 -12.47
C VAL A 439 3.82 4.25 -12.92
N GLU A 440 3.40 5.20 -13.77
CA GLU A 440 1.99 5.29 -14.18
C GLU A 440 1.53 4.06 -14.99
N PRO A 441 2.32 3.51 -15.93
CA PRO A 441 1.94 2.29 -16.63
C PRO A 441 1.79 1.08 -15.70
N VAL A 442 2.62 0.98 -14.65
CA VAL A 442 2.54 -0.10 -13.66
C VAL A 442 1.25 0.01 -12.86
N PHE A 443 0.89 1.22 -12.41
CA PHE A 443 -0.41 1.42 -11.75
C PHE A 443 -1.59 1.18 -12.70
N GLY A 444 -1.49 1.57 -13.95
CA GLY A 444 -2.47 1.28 -14.99
C GLY A 444 -2.66 -0.22 -15.17
N ASP A 445 -1.58 -0.97 -15.31
CA ASP A 445 -1.60 -2.43 -15.45
C ASP A 445 -2.23 -3.12 -14.22
N ILE A 446 -1.86 -2.70 -13.01
CA ILE A 446 -2.43 -3.23 -11.78
C ILE A 446 -3.94 -2.97 -11.71
N LYS A 447 -4.39 -1.76 -12.01
CA LYS A 447 -5.80 -1.36 -11.85
C LYS A 447 -6.69 -1.87 -12.98
N GLU A 448 -6.26 -1.72 -14.22
CA GLU A 448 -7.08 -2.02 -15.40
C GLU A 448 -6.84 -3.46 -15.87
N ASN A 449 -5.58 -3.84 -16.11
CA ASN A 449 -5.27 -5.16 -16.67
C ASN A 449 -5.37 -6.28 -15.63
N LYS A 450 -4.96 -6.07 -14.37
CA LYS A 450 -5.12 -7.05 -13.28
C LYS A 450 -6.40 -6.86 -12.47
N GLY A 451 -7.20 -5.83 -12.80
CA GLY A 451 -8.52 -5.58 -12.20
C GLY A 451 -8.48 -5.29 -10.69
N VAL A 452 -7.40 -4.67 -10.18
CA VAL A 452 -7.26 -4.34 -8.76
C VAL A 452 -7.93 -2.99 -8.49
N THR A 453 -9.26 -2.96 -8.53
CA THR A 453 -10.06 -1.77 -8.21
C THR A 453 -10.28 -1.59 -6.71
N GLY A 454 -10.09 -2.66 -5.92
CA GLY A 454 -10.21 -2.68 -4.47
C GLY A 454 -9.58 -3.94 -3.90
N PHE A 455 -9.31 -3.92 -2.59
CA PHE A 455 -8.80 -5.08 -1.87
C PHE A 455 -9.91 -6.10 -1.59
N LEU A 456 -9.55 -7.38 -1.62
CA LEU A 456 -10.44 -8.48 -1.20
C LEU A 456 -10.25 -8.81 0.28
N THR A 457 -9.08 -8.53 0.83
CA THR A 457 -8.72 -8.75 2.23
C THR A 457 -8.98 -7.50 3.08
N ARG A 458 -8.91 -7.65 4.41
CA ARG A 458 -9.16 -6.61 5.41
C ARG A 458 -8.04 -6.59 6.43
N GLY A 459 -7.77 -5.39 6.95
CA GLY A 459 -6.68 -5.13 7.89
C GLY A 459 -5.33 -5.02 7.18
N LEU A 460 -4.50 -4.12 7.69
CA LEU A 460 -3.25 -3.69 7.05
C LEU A 460 -2.31 -4.86 6.72
N ARG A 461 -2.18 -5.84 7.64
CA ARG A 461 -1.34 -7.02 7.44
C ARG A 461 -1.76 -7.83 6.22
N MET A 462 -3.08 -8.08 6.08
CA MET A 462 -3.61 -8.89 4.99
C MET A 462 -3.60 -8.14 3.66
N VAL A 463 -3.85 -6.82 3.70
CA VAL A 463 -3.77 -5.97 2.51
C VAL A 463 -2.33 -5.89 1.99
N LYS A 464 -1.33 -5.80 2.88
CA LYS A 464 0.10 -5.91 2.50
C LYS A 464 0.41 -7.26 1.83
N THR A 465 -0.13 -8.34 2.37
CA THR A 465 0.04 -9.68 1.77
C THR A 465 -0.56 -9.77 0.37
N GLU A 466 -1.76 -9.24 0.19
CA GLU A 466 -2.43 -9.18 -1.11
C GLU A 466 -1.61 -8.35 -2.11
N MET A 467 -1.02 -7.23 -1.67
CA MET A 467 -0.16 -6.41 -2.53
C MET A 467 1.16 -7.07 -2.89
N ASN A 468 1.77 -7.82 -1.97
CA ASN A 468 2.96 -8.62 -2.31
C ASN A 468 2.64 -9.63 -3.43
N LEU A 469 1.50 -10.32 -3.37
CA LEU A 469 1.06 -11.23 -4.44
C LEU A 469 0.86 -10.49 -5.77
N ILE A 470 0.25 -9.31 -5.76
CA ILE A 470 0.06 -8.48 -6.95
C ILE A 470 1.41 -8.03 -7.52
N SER A 471 2.36 -7.65 -6.67
CA SER A 471 3.71 -7.27 -7.09
C SER A 471 4.50 -8.44 -7.65
N ILE A 472 4.38 -9.65 -7.07
CA ILE A 472 4.93 -10.90 -7.61
C ILE A 472 4.37 -11.12 -9.03
N GLY A 473 3.03 -11.08 -9.18
CA GLY A 473 2.40 -11.27 -10.48
C GLY A 473 2.83 -10.22 -11.52
N ASN A 474 3.05 -8.95 -11.10
CA ASN A 474 3.62 -7.94 -11.99
C ASN A 474 5.03 -8.32 -12.45
N ASN A 475 5.90 -8.69 -11.52
CA ASN A 475 7.29 -9.00 -11.83
C ASN A 475 7.41 -10.26 -12.67
N ILE A 476 6.65 -11.32 -12.39
CA ILE A 476 6.58 -12.53 -13.22
C ILE A 476 6.10 -12.21 -14.64
N CYS A 477 5.07 -11.37 -14.80
CA CYS A 477 4.61 -10.92 -16.10
C CYS A 477 5.72 -10.19 -16.88
N ARG A 478 6.49 -9.31 -16.20
CA ARG A 478 7.63 -8.61 -16.82
C ARG A 478 8.77 -9.55 -17.19
N LEU A 479 9.09 -10.53 -16.33
CA LEU A 479 10.06 -11.57 -16.64
C LEU A 479 9.64 -12.35 -17.90
N HIS A 480 8.39 -12.79 -17.95
CA HIS A 480 7.84 -13.54 -19.08
C HIS A 480 7.90 -12.76 -20.40
N LEU A 481 7.45 -11.50 -20.41
CA LEU A 481 7.43 -10.65 -21.60
C LEU A 481 8.84 -10.27 -22.11
N ARG A 482 9.87 -10.34 -21.27
CA ARG A 482 11.23 -9.95 -21.62
C ARG A 482 12.14 -11.11 -22.00
N ARG A 483 11.78 -12.36 -21.64
CA ARG A 483 12.54 -13.54 -22.02
C ARG A 483 12.75 -13.62 -23.54
N ASP A 484 11.67 -13.34 -24.30
CA ASP A 484 11.69 -13.41 -25.76
C ASP A 484 12.58 -12.33 -26.38
N LYS A 485 12.66 -11.14 -25.75
CA LYS A 485 13.49 -10.02 -26.20
C LYS A 485 14.98 -10.25 -25.99
N LEU A 486 15.36 -11.10 -25.04
CA LEU A 486 16.75 -11.43 -24.71
C LEU A 486 17.23 -12.71 -25.43
N GLY A 487 16.39 -13.32 -26.29
CA GLY A 487 16.75 -14.54 -27.04
C GLY A 487 16.81 -15.80 -26.17
N TYR A 488 16.32 -15.73 -24.92
CA TYR A 488 16.27 -16.87 -24.02
C TYR A 488 15.07 -17.76 -24.33
N GLN A 489 15.25 -18.76 -25.19
CA GLN A 489 14.19 -19.75 -25.46
C GLN A 489 13.96 -20.72 -24.29
N ASN A 490 14.88 -20.83 -23.31
CA ASN A 490 14.77 -21.72 -22.16
C ASN A 490 15.20 -21.06 -20.84
N ILE A 491 14.30 -20.34 -20.17
CA ILE A 491 14.50 -19.93 -18.77
C ILE A 491 14.63 -21.16 -17.83
N THR A 492 14.04 -22.28 -18.17
CA THR A 492 14.18 -23.56 -17.47
C THR A 492 15.64 -23.95 -17.25
N PHE A 493 16.51 -23.74 -18.24
CA PHE A 493 17.94 -24.05 -18.14
C PHE A 493 18.68 -23.10 -17.17
N LEU A 494 18.29 -21.85 -17.11
CA LEU A 494 18.91 -20.82 -16.25
C LEU A 494 18.49 -20.98 -14.77
N ILE A 495 17.24 -21.39 -14.50
CA ILE A 495 16.76 -21.65 -13.14
C ILE A 495 17.42 -22.91 -12.56
N CYS A 496 17.69 -23.93 -13.39
CA CYS A 496 18.44 -25.14 -12.96
C CYS A 496 19.89 -24.84 -12.54
N LEU A 497 20.56 -23.88 -13.20
CA LEU A 497 21.89 -23.41 -12.78
C LEU A 497 21.83 -22.61 -11.46
N TRP A 498 20.69 -22.07 -11.10
CA TRP A 498 20.48 -21.26 -9.90
C TRP A 498 20.47 -22.09 -8.61
N VAL A 499 19.95 -23.31 -8.68
CA VAL A 499 19.87 -24.27 -7.56
C VAL A 499 21.29 -24.65 -7.05
N ILE A 500 22.33 -24.55 -7.89
CA ILE A 500 23.68 -24.95 -7.53
C ILE A 500 24.45 -23.89 -6.74
N ASP A 501 24.16 -22.60 -6.93
CA ASP A 501 24.94 -21.49 -6.35
C ASP A 501 24.35 -20.85 -5.07
N TYR A 502 23.11 -21.19 -4.66
CA TYR A 502 22.39 -20.43 -3.62
C TYR A 502 21.94 -21.26 -2.41
N PHE A 503 22.62 -22.36 -2.10
CA PHE A 503 22.35 -23.21 -0.92
C PHE A 503 22.74 -22.58 0.43
N GLN A 504 22.74 -21.25 0.58
CA GLN A 504 23.02 -20.56 1.84
C GLN A 504 22.10 -19.37 2.12
N PHE A 505 20.76 -19.53 2.07
CA PHE A 505 19.87 -18.56 2.69
C PHE A 505 18.92 -19.24 3.67
N ASP A 506 19.32 -19.11 4.92
CA ASP A 506 18.66 -19.58 6.12
C ASP A 506 17.31 -18.88 6.30
N PHE A 507 16.21 -19.62 6.25
CA PHE A 507 14.89 -19.20 6.70
C PHE A 507 14.80 -19.12 8.24
N SER A 508 15.92 -19.03 8.96
CA SER A 508 15.93 -18.82 10.39
C SER A 508 15.32 -17.44 10.71
N LEU A 509 14.02 -17.41 10.77
CA LEU A 509 13.24 -16.35 11.41
C LEU A 509 13.63 -16.35 12.90
N LYS A 510 14.53 -15.47 13.28
CA LYS A 510 14.69 -15.11 14.69
C LYS A 510 13.35 -14.58 15.19
N ASN A 511 12.82 -15.23 16.22
CA ASN A 511 11.66 -14.86 17.03
C ASN A 511 11.64 -13.38 17.45
#